data_0960b9efc53f38732d82bb27f33d9b10
#
_entry.id   0960b9efc53f38732d82bb27f33d9b10
#
_cell.length_a   1.000
_cell.length_b   1.000
_cell.length_c   1.000
_cell.angle_alpha   90.00
_cell.angle_beta   90.00
_cell.angle_gamma   90.00
#
_symmetry.space_group_name_H-M   'P 1'
#
loop_
_entity.id
_entity.type
_entity.pdbx_description
1 polymer ?
#
loop_
_entity_poly.entity_id
_entity_poly.type
_entity_poly.pdbx_seq_one_letter_code
_entity_poly.pdbx_strand_id
1 'polypeptide(L)'
;MNIKELFENKKVVFSFEIFPPKTTSSIETIYKTLESLKGLSPDYMSITFGAGGSVQDNRTIELSSLVKNKYGIEAVAHLTCISSTKNEIEYYLEKLKENNIENILGLRGDVPADGKIIGEF
;
A
#
# COMPACT_ATOMS: atom_id res chain seq x y z
N MET A 1 -7.13 -3.26 -12.24
CA MET A 1 -6.27 -3.34 -13.44
C MET A 1 -4.87 -3.79 -13.03
N ASN A 2 -4.26 -4.65 -13.80
CA ASN A 2 -2.88 -5.07 -13.55
C ASN A 2 -1.92 -3.98 -14.03
N ILE A 3 -1.05 -3.46 -13.15
CA ILE A 3 -0.11 -2.38 -13.51
C ILE A 3 0.91 -2.80 -14.57
N LYS A 4 1.16 -4.10 -14.74
CA LYS A 4 2.01 -4.60 -15.84
C LYS A 4 1.52 -4.08 -17.19
N GLU A 5 0.20 -4.03 -17.39
CA GLU A 5 -0.39 -3.54 -18.62
C GLU A 5 -0.06 -2.06 -18.89
N LEU A 6 0.09 -1.25 -17.84
CA LEU A 6 0.52 0.15 -17.99
C LEU A 6 1.91 0.24 -18.61
N PHE A 7 2.84 -0.58 -18.13
CA PHE A 7 4.22 -0.59 -18.63
C PHE A 7 4.33 -1.18 -20.05
N GLU A 8 3.42 -2.07 -20.43
CA GLU A 8 3.37 -2.63 -21.76
C GLU A 8 2.76 -1.68 -22.80
N ASN A 9 1.79 -0.88 -22.39
CA ASN A 9 0.98 -0.06 -23.30
C ASN A 9 1.36 1.42 -23.31
N LYS A 10 2.13 1.90 -22.34
CA LYS A 10 2.54 3.30 -22.25
C LYS A 10 4.04 3.45 -22.33
N LYS A 11 4.48 4.46 -23.07
CA LYS A 11 5.90 4.80 -23.17
C LYS A 11 6.46 5.37 -21.87
N VAL A 12 5.63 6.11 -21.13
CA VAL A 12 5.97 6.70 -19.83
C VAL A 12 4.85 6.36 -18.85
N VAL A 13 5.21 5.81 -17.70
CA VAL A 13 4.31 5.55 -16.58
C VAL A 13 4.69 6.49 -15.44
N PHE A 14 3.70 7.23 -14.93
CA PHE A 14 3.86 8.24 -13.90
C PHE A 14 3.13 7.81 -12.62
N SER A 15 3.83 7.79 -11.50
CA SER A 15 3.25 7.37 -10.23
C SER A 15 3.72 8.24 -9.07
N PHE A 16 2.95 8.22 -7.99
CA PHE A 16 3.33 8.75 -6.69
C PHE A 16 3.43 7.62 -5.67
N GLU A 17 4.23 7.82 -4.65
CA GLU A 17 4.29 6.95 -3.49
C GLU A 17 3.82 7.72 -2.25
N ILE A 18 2.95 7.10 -1.47
CA ILE A 18 2.36 7.70 -0.28
C ILE A 18 2.74 6.88 0.94
N PHE A 19 3.09 7.59 2.02
CA PHE A 19 3.39 6.99 3.32
C PHE A 19 2.19 7.11 4.24
N PRO A 20 1.65 6.00 4.79
CA PRO A 20 0.60 6.09 5.79
C PRO A 20 1.07 6.89 7.01
N PRO A 21 0.23 7.77 7.58
CA PRO A 21 0.63 8.54 8.75
C PRO A 21 0.80 7.63 9.97
N LYS A 22 1.77 7.95 10.82
CA LYS A 22 2.04 7.19 12.05
C LYS A 22 0.98 7.41 13.14
N THR A 23 0.24 8.51 13.06
CA THR A 23 -0.79 8.88 14.05
C THR A 23 -2.08 9.30 13.35
N THR A 24 -3.20 9.16 14.04
CA THR A 24 -4.52 9.57 13.52
C THR A 24 -4.60 11.06 13.20
N SER A 25 -3.85 11.90 13.90
CA SER A 25 -3.82 13.35 13.69
C SER A 25 -3.26 13.76 12.32
N SER A 26 -2.50 12.89 11.66
CA SER A 26 -1.90 13.18 10.34
C SER A 26 -2.76 12.71 9.18
N ILE A 27 -3.86 12.01 9.42
CA ILE A 27 -4.67 11.41 8.34
C ILE A 27 -5.36 12.46 7.48
N GLU A 28 -5.78 13.57 8.06
CA GLU A 28 -6.39 14.68 7.32
C GLU A 28 -5.41 15.33 6.34
N THR A 29 -4.14 15.40 6.71
CA THR A 29 -3.08 15.89 5.82
C THR A 29 -2.94 14.99 4.60
N ILE A 30 -3.03 13.68 4.80
CA ILE A 30 -3.00 12.70 3.69
C ILE A 30 -4.22 12.90 2.78
N TYR A 31 -5.41 13.09 3.33
CA TYR A 31 -6.61 13.34 2.51
C TYR A 31 -6.48 14.62 1.69
N LYS A 32 -5.97 15.70 2.26
CA LYS A 32 -5.70 16.95 1.54
C LYS A 32 -4.67 16.75 0.43
N THR A 33 -3.63 15.98 0.71
CA THR A 33 -2.59 15.64 -0.27
C THR A 33 -3.18 14.86 -1.43
N LEU A 34 -4.01 13.85 -1.17
CA LEU A 34 -4.69 13.07 -2.20
C LEU A 34 -5.60 13.94 -3.06
N GLU A 35 -6.36 14.84 -2.43
CA GLU A 35 -7.20 15.80 -3.16
C GLU A 35 -6.39 16.69 -4.10
N SER A 36 -5.21 17.12 -3.68
CA SER A 36 -4.30 17.92 -4.50
C SER A 36 -3.67 17.12 -5.63
N LEU A 37 -3.31 15.86 -5.38
CA LEU A 37 -2.61 15.00 -6.35
C LEU A 37 -3.52 14.40 -7.41
N LYS A 38 -4.80 14.21 -7.11
CA LYS A 38 -5.73 13.58 -8.07
C LYS A 38 -5.81 14.34 -9.40
N GLY A 39 -5.66 15.66 -9.37
CA GLY A 39 -5.67 16.51 -10.57
C GLY A 39 -4.47 16.31 -11.49
N LEU A 40 -3.41 15.69 -11.02
CA LEU A 40 -2.22 15.36 -11.80
C LEU A 40 -2.35 14.06 -12.58
N SER A 41 -3.43 13.32 -12.37
CA SER A 41 -3.77 12.07 -13.08
C SER A 41 -2.62 11.06 -13.15
N PRO A 42 -2.06 10.65 -12.01
CA PRO A 42 -1.04 9.60 -12.02
C PRO A 42 -1.62 8.29 -12.54
N ASP A 43 -0.77 7.47 -13.15
CA ASP A 43 -1.17 6.15 -13.66
C ASP A 43 -1.47 5.18 -12.53
N TYR A 44 -0.72 5.26 -11.44
CA TYR A 44 -1.01 4.55 -10.20
C TYR A 44 -0.39 5.27 -9.01
N MET A 45 -0.82 4.90 -7.82
CA MET A 45 -0.21 5.31 -6.56
C MET A 45 0.19 4.09 -5.76
N SER A 46 1.42 4.07 -5.24
CA SER A 46 1.84 3.04 -4.31
C SER A 46 1.72 3.54 -2.87
N ILE A 47 1.31 2.66 -1.98
CA ILE A 47 1.12 2.96 -0.57
C ILE A 47 2.06 2.08 0.25
N THR A 48 2.98 2.69 0.98
CA THR A 48 3.97 1.96 1.76
C THR A 48 3.33 1.25 2.95
N PHE A 49 3.99 0.19 3.41
CA PHE A 49 3.62 -0.48 4.64
C PHE A 49 4.15 0.33 5.83
N GLY A 50 3.33 0.54 6.87
CA GLY A 50 3.68 1.41 7.98
C GLY A 50 4.97 0.99 8.70
N ALA A 51 5.66 1.97 9.32
CA ALA A 51 6.96 1.78 9.95
C ALA A 51 6.99 0.76 11.11
N GLY A 52 5.85 0.36 11.63
CA GLY A 52 5.73 -0.72 12.63
C GLY A 52 5.71 -2.12 12.04
N GLY A 53 5.55 -2.25 10.72
CA GLY A 53 5.55 -3.52 10.02
C GLY A 53 4.49 -4.51 10.49
N SER A 54 3.51 -4.07 11.28
CA SER A 54 2.47 -4.94 11.82
C SER A 54 1.30 -5.04 10.85
N VAL A 55 0.91 -6.26 10.53
CA VAL A 55 -0.30 -6.57 9.74
C VAL A 55 -1.58 -6.07 10.43
N GLN A 56 -1.51 -5.79 11.73
CA GLN A 56 -2.64 -5.23 12.49
C GLN A 56 -2.88 -3.75 12.15
N ASP A 57 -1.94 -3.09 11.48
CA ASP A 57 -2.13 -1.72 11.02
C ASP A 57 -2.79 -1.72 9.64
N ASN A 58 -4.09 -1.45 9.62
CA ASN A 58 -4.90 -1.44 8.41
C ASN A 58 -4.76 -0.15 7.57
N ARG A 59 -3.88 0.78 7.93
CA ARG A 59 -3.77 2.08 7.25
C ARG A 59 -3.41 1.94 5.78
N THR A 60 -2.51 1.02 5.44
CA THR A 60 -2.15 0.75 4.05
C THR A 60 -3.36 0.28 3.25
N ILE A 61 -4.17 -0.60 3.83
CA ILE A 61 -5.41 -1.09 3.20
C ILE A 61 -6.41 0.06 3.02
N GLU A 62 -6.63 0.85 4.05
CA GLU A 62 -7.56 1.98 4.02
C GLU A 62 -7.18 3.02 2.96
N LEU A 63 -5.91 3.40 2.91
CA LEU A 63 -5.42 4.36 1.92
C LEU A 63 -5.44 3.78 0.52
N SER A 64 -5.07 2.52 0.34
CA SER A 64 -5.15 1.86 -0.95
C SER A 64 -6.59 1.79 -1.46
N SER A 65 -7.53 1.47 -0.57
CA SER A 65 -8.95 1.46 -0.89
C SER A 65 -9.46 2.85 -1.28
N LEU A 66 -9.05 3.87 -0.55
CA LEU A 66 -9.42 5.27 -0.83
C LEU A 66 -8.94 5.69 -2.23
N VAL A 67 -7.68 5.42 -2.54
CA VAL A 67 -7.07 5.73 -3.83
C VAL A 67 -7.80 5.03 -4.96
N LYS A 68 -8.04 3.73 -4.82
CA LYS A 68 -8.69 2.92 -5.85
C LYS A 68 -10.18 3.21 -5.99
N ASN A 69 -10.92 3.19 -4.90
CA ASN A 69 -12.38 3.17 -4.95
C ASN A 69 -13.01 4.57 -4.92
N LYS A 70 -12.38 5.53 -4.23
CA LYS A 70 -12.87 6.90 -4.19
C LYS A 70 -12.31 7.76 -5.33
N TYR A 71 -11.01 7.69 -5.55
CA TYR A 71 -10.35 8.54 -6.55
C TYR A 71 -10.20 7.89 -7.92
N GLY A 72 -10.49 6.59 -8.04
CA GLY A 72 -10.41 5.88 -9.32
C GLY A 72 -8.99 5.76 -9.88
N ILE A 73 -7.98 5.84 -9.01
CA ILE A 73 -6.56 5.70 -9.38
C ILE A 73 -6.12 4.31 -8.98
N GLU A 74 -5.40 3.62 -9.87
CA GLU A 74 -4.88 2.29 -9.54
C GLU A 74 -3.95 2.34 -8.33
N ALA A 75 -4.12 1.42 -7.39
CA ALA A 75 -3.34 1.37 -6.17
C ALA A 75 -2.44 0.14 -6.15
N VAL A 76 -1.21 0.34 -5.67
CA VAL A 76 -0.26 -0.74 -5.39
C VAL A 76 0.01 -0.74 -3.89
N ALA A 77 -0.45 -1.75 -3.19
CA ALA A 77 -0.22 -1.88 -1.76
C ALA A 77 1.13 -2.58 -1.51
N HIS A 78 1.98 -1.95 -0.71
CA HIS A 78 3.19 -2.62 -0.21
C HIS A 78 2.81 -3.62 0.88
N LEU A 79 3.50 -4.73 0.91
CA LEU A 79 3.32 -5.77 1.93
C LEU A 79 4.68 -6.29 2.36
N THR A 80 5.07 -5.99 3.60
CA THR A 80 6.31 -6.51 4.20
C THR A 80 6.00 -7.80 4.97
N CYS A 81 6.88 -8.78 4.87
CA CYS A 81 6.60 -10.13 5.36
C CYS A 81 7.44 -10.54 6.58
N ILE A 82 8.56 -9.86 6.85
CA ILE A 82 9.52 -10.28 7.87
C ILE A 82 8.95 -10.33 9.29
N SER A 83 7.98 -9.47 9.60
CA SER A 83 7.36 -9.37 10.93
C SER A 83 5.98 -10.01 11.00
N SER A 84 5.63 -10.86 10.05
CA SER A 84 4.30 -11.42 9.94
C SER A 84 4.33 -12.93 9.78
N THR A 85 3.36 -13.61 10.38
CA THR A 85 3.15 -15.04 10.15
C THR A 85 2.47 -15.25 8.79
N LYS A 86 2.52 -16.49 8.31
CA LYS A 86 1.83 -16.89 7.09
C LYS A 86 0.32 -16.58 7.14
N ASN A 87 -0.31 -16.89 8.27
CA ASN A 87 -1.75 -16.64 8.46
C ASN A 87 -2.08 -15.14 8.42
N GLU A 88 -1.23 -14.29 9.00
CA GLU A 88 -1.38 -12.84 8.95
C GLU A 88 -1.27 -12.32 7.51
N ILE A 89 -0.33 -12.84 6.74
CA ILE A 89 -0.17 -12.48 5.33
C ILE A 89 -1.41 -12.89 4.53
N GLU A 90 -1.92 -14.10 4.72
CA GLU A 90 -3.14 -14.56 4.07
C GLU A 90 -4.35 -13.68 4.40
N TYR A 91 -4.51 -13.31 5.68
CA TYR A 91 -5.56 -12.39 6.13
C TYR A 91 -5.42 -11.02 5.42
N TYR A 92 -4.21 -10.49 5.36
CA TYR A 92 -3.94 -9.20 4.74
C TYR A 92 -4.27 -9.21 3.24
N LEU A 93 -3.87 -10.28 2.54
CA LEU A 93 -4.17 -10.45 1.12
C LEU A 93 -5.68 -10.53 0.86
N GLU A 94 -6.43 -11.23 1.71
CA GLU A 94 -7.89 -11.28 1.61
C GLU A 94 -8.51 -9.88 1.80
N LYS A 95 -8.03 -9.10 2.75
CA LYS A 95 -8.51 -7.73 2.97
C LYS A 95 -8.23 -6.82 1.79
N LEU A 96 -7.06 -6.93 1.18
CA LEU A 96 -6.73 -6.19 -0.04
C LEU A 96 -7.68 -6.57 -1.18
N LYS A 97 -7.92 -7.85 -1.36
CA LYS A 97 -8.84 -8.37 -2.38
C LYS A 97 -10.27 -7.86 -2.17
N GLU A 98 -10.78 -7.88 -0.94
CA GLU A 98 -12.10 -7.35 -0.59
C GLU A 98 -12.23 -5.86 -0.93
N ASN A 99 -11.13 -5.11 -0.92
CA ASN A 99 -11.08 -3.68 -1.25
C ASN A 99 -10.72 -3.41 -2.72
N ASN A 100 -10.79 -4.39 -3.58
CA ASN A 100 -10.49 -4.28 -5.02
C ASN A 100 -9.02 -3.94 -5.32
N ILE A 101 -8.10 -4.24 -4.42
CA ILE A 101 -6.67 -4.02 -4.65
C ILE A 101 -6.09 -5.26 -5.31
N GLU A 102 -5.66 -5.10 -6.55
CA GLU A 102 -5.17 -6.17 -7.41
C GLU A 102 -3.64 -6.20 -7.52
N ASN A 103 -2.97 -5.10 -7.11
CA ASN A 103 -1.54 -4.95 -7.28
C ASN A 103 -0.86 -4.83 -5.92
N ILE A 104 0.11 -5.69 -5.69
CA ILE A 104 0.82 -5.79 -4.42
C ILE A 104 2.32 -5.82 -4.69
N LEU A 105 3.06 -4.99 -3.95
CA LEU A 105 4.52 -5.06 -3.93
C LEU A 105 4.94 -5.84 -2.69
N GLY A 106 5.27 -7.11 -2.88
CA GLY A 106 5.77 -7.99 -1.82
C GLY A 106 7.22 -7.68 -1.48
N LEU A 107 7.50 -7.36 -0.24
CA LEU A 107 8.82 -6.99 0.27
C LEU A 107 9.16 -7.84 1.48
N ARG A 108 10.46 -8.13 1.66
CA ARG A 108 10.90 -8.72 2.92
C ARG A 108 10.61 -7.78 4.09
N GLY A 109 10.88 -6.51 3.93
CA GLY A 109 10.87 -5.51 4.98
C GLY A 109 12.19 -5.44 5.74
N ASP A 110 12.30 -4.48 6.64
CA ASP A 110 13.48 -4.27 7.46
C ASP A 110 13.42 -5.14 8.72
N VAL A 111 14.58 -5.63 9.15
CA VAL A 111 14.69 -6.37 10.41
C VAL A 111 14.27 -5.45 11.55
N PRO A 112 13.35 -5.88 12.45
CA PRO A 112 12.98 -5.06 13.61
C PRO A 112 14.17 -4.68 14.47
N ALA A 113 14.09 -3.53 15.16
CA ALA A 113 15.17 -3.00 15.98
C ALA A 113 15.61 -3.98 17.10
N ASP A 114 14.72 -4.83 17.58
CA ASP A 114 15.01 -5.88 18.57
C ASP A 114 15.63 -7.15 17.97
N GLY A 115 15.79 -7.20 16.65
CA GLY A 115 16.38 -8.34 15.95
C GLY A 115 15.48 -9.57 15.86
N LYS A 116 14.23 -9.51 16.34
CA LYS A 116 13.32 -10.63 16.34
C LYS A 116 12.61 -10.76 14.99
N ILE A 117 12.84 -11.87 14.31
CA ILE A 117 12.17 -12.22 13.07
C ILE A 117 11.01 -13.15 13.41
N ILE A 118 9.78 -12.71 13.11
CA ILE A 118 8.56 -13.48 13.38
C ILE A 118 8.16 -14.31 12.16
N GLY A 119 8.50 -13.84 10.97
CA GLY A 119 8.14 -14.50 9.71
C GLY A 119 8.92 -15.79 9.44
N GLU A 120 8.30 -16.69 8.71
CA GLU A 120 8.92 -17.91 8.19
C GLU A 120 9.58 -17.59 6.84
N PHE A 121 10.91 -17.56 6.83
CA PHE A 121 11.70 -17.37 5.61
C PHE A 121 12.65 -18.53 5.39
#